data_a123f79aa2de1f06bb78f956aa5ba64d
#
_entry.id   a123f79aa2de1f06bb78f956aa5ba64d
#
_cell.length_a   1.000
_cell.length_b   1.000
_cell.length_c   1.000
_cell.angle_alpha   90.00
_cell.angle_beta   90.00
_cell.angle_gamma   90.00
#
_symmetry.space_group_name_H-M   'P 1'
#
loop_
_entity.id
_entity.type
_entity.pdbx_description
1 polymer ?
#
loop_
_entity_poly.entity_id
_entity_poly.type
_entity_poly.pdbx_seq_one_letter_code
_entity_poly.pdbx_strand_id
1 'polypeptide(L)'
;MAEKAEKAISHPEVYFHVGLGKVASKYLQFSVFPKFQNIRYIPTRSFYRCIPEIRKGKYPSYLVSREFDNQFEREVRKFAEEFPDAHPILLLRRHDDWIASQYRRAAKNGFTAPFSEFTDLEKNTGRFNRESLDFYGKIMLLEQLYSHRPLVLIYDDLLQDRWAFLDKIAAYCNASYDRKDIPVKAKHTSYTEKQIRFMQWVSKFILFKNPNYSKTGIIKFFQRIPVMLYRYSILYTAIIIPKKWLVKGPLIPPEELAKIREATKEDWEKCLHFAANH
;
A
#
# COMPACT_ATOMS: atom_id res chain seq x y z
N MET A 1 -1.59 11.79 46.40
CA MET A 1 -2.49 12.08 45.25
C MET A 1 -2.87 10.77 44.61
N ALA A 2 -4.14 10.38 44.76
CA ALA A 2 -4.61 9.12 44.19
C ALA A 2 -4.73 9.30 42.66
N GLU A 3 -3.93 8.55 41.90
CA GLU A 3 -4.05 8.43 40.46
C GLU A 3 -5.43 7.84 40.15
N LYS A 4 -6.32 8.67 39.59
CA LYS A 4 -7.62 8.19 39.14
C LYS A 4 -7.34 7.12 38.07
N ALA A 5 -7.55 5.86 38.40
CA ALA A 5 -7.56 4.77 37.44
C ALA A 5 -8.59 5.13 36.35
N GLU A 6 -8.15 5.54 35.20
CA GLU A 6 -8.95 5.85 34.03
C GLU A 6 -9.68 4.56 33.64
N LYS A 7 -11.00 4.54 33.70
CA LYS A 7 -11.79 3.33 33.41
C LYS A 7 -11.56 2.93 31.96
N ALA A 8 -11.04 1.73 31.75
CA ALA A 8 -10.81 1.22 30.40
C ALA A 8 -12.12 1.21 29.59
N ILE A 9 -12.05 1.67 28.34
CA ILE A 9 -13.17 1.68 27.40
C ILE A 9 -13.37 0.25 26.90
N SER A 10 -14.53 -0.33 27.16
CA SER A 10 -14.82 -1.75 26.85
C SER A 10 -14.89 -2.04 25.35
N HIS A 11 -15.40 -1.10 24.55
CA HIS A 11 -15.61 -1.23 23.11
C HIS A 11 -15.12 0.02 22.37
N PRO A 12 -13.81 0.17 22.13
CA PRO A 12 -13.32 1.29 21.35
C PRO A 12 -13.67 1.11 19.86
N GLU A 13 -13.95 2.20 19.17
CA GLU A 13 -14.10 2.17 17.71
C GLU A 13 -12.75 1.85 17.03
N VAL A 14 -12.77 0.98 16.03
CA VAL A 14 -11.57 0.55 15.32
C VAL A 14 -11.72 0.81 13.83
N TYR A 15 -10.88 1.68 13.29
CA TYR A 15 -10.77 1.95 11.85
C TYR A 15 -9.58 1.18 11.30
N PHE A 16 -9.79 0.43 10.22
CA PHE A 16 -8.78 -0.46 9.67
C PHE A 16 -8.46 -0.13 8.22
N HIS A 17 -7.40 0.64 8.00
CA HIS A 17 -6.86 0.92 6.67
C HIS A 17 -6.07 -0.28 6.15
N VAL A 18 -6.65 -1.01 5.21
CA VAL A 18 -6.12 -2.25 4.64
C VAL A 18 -5.50 -2.06 3.25
N GLY A 19 -5.26 -0.80 2.86
CA GLY A 19 -4.88 -0.44 1.50
C GLY A 19 -3.90 -1.38 0.83
N LEU A 20 -4.05 -1.49 -0.50
CA LEU A 20 -3.04 -2.16 -1.31
C LEU A 20 -1.73 -1.35 -1.29
N GLY A 21 -0.61 -2.00 -1.57
CA GLY A 21 0.62 -1.27 -1.85
C GLY A 21 0.50 -0.44 -3.13
N LYS A 22 1.22 0.68 -3.24
CA LYS A 22 1.28 1.51 -4.46
C LYS A 22 0.04 2.36 -4.78
N VAL A 23 -0.78 2.61 -3.78
CA VAL A 23 -1.99 3.46 -3.84
C VAL A 23 -1.89 4.67 -2.89
N ALA A 24 -0.70 5.23 -2.70
CA ALA A 24 -0.39 6.31 -1.75
C ALA A 24 -0.51 5.94 -0.25
N SER A 25 -0.68 4.67 0.11
CA SER A 25 -0.79 4.26 1.52
C SER A 25 0.36 4.77 2.40
N LYS A 26 1.60 4.85 1.86
CA LYS A 26 2.73 5.43 2.62
C LYS A 26 2.58 6.92 2.92
N TYR A 27 1.99 7.68 2.01
CA TYR A 27 1.69 9.08 2.26
C TYR A 27 0.69 9.22 3.42
N LEU A 28 -0.38 8.42 3.39
CA LEU A 28 -1.34 8.40 4.49
C LEU A 28 -0.68 7.95 5.80
N GLN A 29 0.06 6.86 5.81
CA GLN A 29 0.70 6.27 7.00
C GLN A 29 1.76 7.15 7.67
N PHE A 30 2.52 7.90 6.90
CA PHE A 30 3.66 8.67 7.43
C PHE A 30 3.41 10.17 7.52
N SER A 31 2.47 10.70 6.75
CA SER A 31 2.24 12.14 6.64
C SER A 31 0.85 12.59 7.08
N VAL A 32 -0.17 11.75 6.97
CA VAL A 32 -1.56 12.10 7.25
C VAL A 32 -2.04 11.53 8.58
N PHE A 33 -2.13 10.20 8.69
CA PHE A 33 -2.69 9.54 9.88
C PHE A 33 -2.03 9.92 11.20
N PRO A 34 -0.68 10.17 11.27
CA PRO A 34 -0.05 10.66 12.50
C PRO A 34 -0.50 12.07 12.93
N LYS A 35 -1.21 12.80 12.06
CA LYS A 35 -1.72 14.15 12.27
C LYS A 35 -3.22 14.20 12.60
N PHE A 36 -3.90 13.06 12.49
CA PHE A 36 -5.28 12.94 12.91
C PHE A 36 -5.40 13.12 14.43
N GLN A 37 -6.36 13.92 14.82
CA GLN A 37 -6.73 14.21 16.20
C GLN A 37 -8.00 13.41 16.54
N ASN A 38 -8.27 13.23 17.83
CA ASN A 38 -9.40 12.49 18.38
C ASN A 38 -9.37 10.98 18.11
N ILE A 39 -8.29 10.46 17.53
CA ILE A 39 -8.11 9.05 17.22
C ILE A 39 -6.67 8.60 17.50
N ARG A 40 -6.49 7.43 18.08
CA ARG A 40 -5.18 6.85 18.31
C ARG A 40 -4.67 6.13 17.07
N TYR A 41 -3.73 6.70 16.34
CA TYR A 41 -3.11 6.04 15.21
C TYR A 41 -2.09 4.97 15.65
N ILE A 42 -2.27 3.73 15.17
CA ILE A 42 -1.33 2.62 15.33
C ILE A 42 -0.58 2.42 14.00
N PRO A 43 0.73 2.78 13.96
CA PRO A 43 1.48 2.74 12.71
C PRO A 43 1.77 1.31 12.23
N THR A 44 1.96 1.15 10.93
CA THR A 44 2.26 -0.11 10.23
C THR A 44 3.31 -0.99 10.93
N ARG A 45 4.34 -0.39 11.53
CA ARG A 45 5.40 -1.13 12.26
C ARG A 45 4.88 -1.83 13.52
N SER A 46 3.80 -1.33 14.09
CA SER A 46 3.17 -1.85 15.31
C SER A 46 1.97 -2.74 15.04
N PHE A 47 1.62 -2.98 13.78
CA PHE A 47 0.42 -3.75 13.37
C PHE A 47 0.29 -5.08 14.12
N TYR A 48 1.32 -5.89 14.17
CA TYR A 48 1.28 -7.20 14.85
C TYR A 48 1.16 -7.14 16.38
N ARG A 49 1.14 -5.92 16.95
CA ARG A 49 0.93 -5.65 18.37
C ARG A 49 -0.32 -4.81 18.62
N CYS A 50 -1.13 -4.55 17.59
CA CYS A 50 -2.29 -3.67 17.70
C CYS A 50 -3.40 -4.27 18.59
N ILE A 51 -3.65 -5.57 18.49
CA ILE A 51 -4.71 -6.25 19.27
C ILE A 51 -4.57 -5.99 20.77
N PRO A 52 -3.45 -6.33 21.42
CA PRO A 52 -3.31 -6.04 22.86
C PRO A 52 -3.28 -4.54 23.19
N GLU A 53 -2.88 -3.65 22.25
CA GLU A 53 -2.95 -2.21 22.45
C GLU A 53 -4.40 -1.71 22.47
N ILE A 54 -5.21 -2.16 21.51
CA ILE A 54 -6.64 -1.79 21.40
C ILE A 54 -7.42 -2.35 22.58
N ARG A 55 -7.22 -3.61 22.96
CA ARG A 55 -7.92 -4.25 24.10
C ARG A 55 -7.66 -3.59 25.46
N LYS A 56 -6.60 -2.77 25.59
CA LYS A 56 -6.39 -1.97 26.80
C LYS A 56 -7.41 -0.84 26.95
N GLY A 57 -8.13 -0.48 25.90
CA GLY A 57 -9.20 0.51 25.96
C GLY A 57 -8.78 1.90 26.46
N LYS A 58 -7.54 2.34 26.18
CA LYS A 58 -7.03 3.64 26.62
C LYS A 58 -7.61 4.82 25.85
N TYR A 59 -8.05 4.58 24.61
CA TYR A 59 -8.57 5.60 23.71
C TYR A 59 -9.95 5.18 23.20
N PRO A 60 -10.87 6.14 22.94
CA PRO A 60 -12.20 5.84 22.43
C PRO A 60 -12.19 5.29 21.02
N SER A 61 -11.16 5.64 20.22
CA SER A 61 -11.03 5.18 18.85
C SER A 61 -9.58 4.94 18.45
N TYR A 62 -9.39 3.97 17.54
CA TYR A 62 -8.09 3.59 17.00
C TYR A 62 -8.12 3.51 15.48
N LEU A 63 -7.08 4.03 14.83
CA LEU A 63 -6.85 3.86 13.40
C LEU A 63 -5.64 2.95 13.22
N VAL A 64 -5.87 1.76 12.72
CA VAL A 64 -4.84 0.78 12.40
C VAL A 64 -4.56 0.82 10.90
N SER A 65 -3.30 0.77 10.50
CA SER A 65 -2.97 0.83 9.08
C SER A 65 -1.92 -0.19 8.70
N ARG A 66 -2.23 -0.98 7.66
CA ARG A 66 -1.30 -1.93 7.05
C ARG A 66 -1.59 -2.10 5.56
N GLU A 67 -0.53 -2.19 4.74
CA GLU A 67 -0.64 -2.55 3.33
C GLU A 67 -0.56 -4.08 3.19
N PHE A 68 -1.51 -4.66 2.45
CA PHE A 68 -1.50 -6.06 2.06
C PHE A 68 -1.66 -6.15 0.55
N ASP A 69 -0.83 -6.94 -0.10
CA ASP A 69 -0.98 -7.32 -1.51
C ASP A 69 -1.53 -8.77 -1.54
N ASN A 70 -0.68 -9.79 -1.79
CA ASN A 70 -1.12 -11.19 -1.87
C ASN A 70 -1.59 -11.79 -0.52
N GLN A 71 -1.32 -11.12 0.60
CA GLN A 71 -1.78 -11.57 1.92
C GLN A 71 -3.13 -10.96 2.33
N PHE A 72 -3.78 -10.20 1.44
CA PHE A 72 -4.96 -9.38 1.77
C PHE A 72 -6.04 -10.21 2.46
N GLU A 73 -6.57 -11.23 1.81
CA GLU A 73 -7.65 -12.05 2.36
C GLU A 73 -7.31 -12.66 3.72
N ARG A 74 -6.14 -13.29 3.84
CA ARG A 74 -5.71 -13.91 5.09
C ARG A 74 -5.65 -12.91 6.25
N GLU A 75 -5.09 -11.73 6.00
CA GLU A 75 -4.86 -10.74 7.07
C GLU A 75 -6.15 -10.01 7.46
N VAL A 76 -7.05 -9.74 6.50
CA VAL A 76 -8.35 -9.13 6.83
C VAL A 76 -9.26 -10.09 7.58
N ARG A 77 -9.27 -11.40 7.24
CA ARG A 77 -10.02 -12.42 7.99
C ARG A 77 -9.54 -12.52 9.43
N LYS A 78 -8.20 -12.61 9.65
CA LYS A 78 -7.63 -12.62 11.00
C LYS A 78 -7.96 -11.38 11.82
N PHE A 79 -8.01 -10.22 11.18
CA PHE A 79 -8.35 -9.00 11.89
C PHE A 79 -9.84 -8.94 12.24
N ALA A 80 -10.71 -9.44 11.35
CA ALA A 80 -12.15 -9.52 11.57
C ALA A 80 -12.52 -10.50 12.71
N GLU A 81 -11.78 -11.60 12.89
CA GLU A 81 -11.94 -12.51 14.04
C GLU A 81 -11.79 -11.80 15.38
N GLU A 82 -10.96 -10.76 15.44
CA GLU A 82 -10.68 -9.98 16.66
C GLU A 82 -11.56 -8.73 16.80
N PHE A 83 -11.90 -8.11 15.66
CA PHE A 83 -12.64 -6.85 15.57
C PHE A 83 -13.66 -6.90 14.43
N PRO A 84 -14.76 -7.68 14.54
CA PRO A 84 -15.79 -7.77 13.49
C PRO A 84 -16.49 -6.43 13.25
N ASP A 85 -16.55 -5.56 14.27
CA ASP A 85 -17.15 -4.23 14.20
C ASP A 85 -16.14 -3.14 13.77
N ALA A 86 -14.98 -3.52 13.19
CA ALA A 86 -14.07 -2.53 12.67
C ALA A 86 -14.61 -1.88 11.38
N HIS A 87 -14.21 -0.64 11.14
CA HIS A 87 -14.56 0.17 9.97
C HIS A 87 -13.44 0.06 8.92
N PRO A 88 -13.60 -0.74 7.85
CA PRO A 88 -12.55 -0.92 6.86
C PRO A 88 -12.37 0.30 5.96
N ILE A 89 -11.12 0.60 5.60
CA ILE A 89 -10.77 1.64 4.61
C ILE A 89 -9.88 1.00 3.55
N LEU A 90 -10.33 0.95 2.31
CA LEU A 90 -9.60 0.38 1.18
C LEU A 90 -9.30 1.45 0.14
N LEU A 91 -8.03 1.58 -0.23
CA LEU A 91 -7.61 2.43 -1.34
C LEU A 91 -7.36 1.57 -2.58
N LEU A 92 -7.90 2.00 -3.70
CA LEU A 92 -7.74 1.36 -5.00
C LEU A 92 -7.09 2.32 -6.01
N ARG A 93 -6.40 1.74 -6.94
CA ARG A 93 -5.87 2.41 -8.13
C ARG A 93 -6.19 1.53 -9.33
N ARG A 94 -6.52 2.13 -10.49
CA ARG A 94 -6.88 1.36 -11.67
C ARG A 94 -5.85 0.26 -11.93
N HIS A 95 -6.32 -0.92 -12.30
CA HIS A 95 -5.55 -2.17 -12.35
C HIS A 95 -4.26 -2.08 -13.17
N ASP A 96 -4.33 -1.53 -14.37
CA ASP A 96 -3.18 -1.34 -15.27
C ASP A 96 -2.12 -0.42 -14.64
N ASP A 97 -2.52 0.70 -14.04
CA ASP A 97 -1.64 1.63 -13.35
C ASP A 97 -1.07 1.04 -12.05
N TRP A 98 -1.89 0.25 -11.35
CA TRP A 98 -1.46 -0.42 -10.13
C TRP A 98 -0.39 -1.48 -10.44
N ILE A 99 -0.64 -2.37 -11.40
CA ILE A 99 0.29 -3.43 -11.76
C ILE A 99 1.58 -2.87 -12.36
N ALA A 100 1.49 -1.80 -13.18
CA ALA A 100 2.65 -1.08 -13.67
C ALA A 100 3.52 -0.55 -12.52
N SER A 101 2.90 0.01 -11.49
CA SER A 101 3.61 0.48 -10.29
C SER A 101 4.23 -0.66 -9.48
N GLN A 102 3.57 -1.82 -9.41
CA GLN A 102 4.10 -3.04 -8.77
C GLN A 102 5.31 -3.59 -9.55
N TYR A 103 5.23 -3.65 -10.88
CA TYR A 103 6.35 -4.07 -11.72
C TYR A 103 7.57 -3.15 -11.58
N ARG A 104 7.36 -1.83 -11.63
CA ARG A 104 8.43 -0.84 -11.39
C ARG A 104 9.09 -1.04 -10.01
N ARG A 105 8.29 -1.35 -8.99
CA ARG A 105 8.81 -1.68 -7.65
C ARG A 105 9.64 -2.96 -7.66
N ALA A 106 9.16 -4.00 -8.33
CA ALA A 106 9.88 -5.27 -8.44
C ALA A 106 11.20 -5.11 -9.22
N ALA A 107 11.15 -4.47 -10.39
CA ALA A 107 12.30 -4.21 -11.25
C ALA A 107 13.37 -3.37 -10.53
N LYS A 108 12.97 -2.31 -9.82
CA LYS A 108 13.87 -1.54 -8.95
C LYS A 108 14.54 -2.39 -7.86
N ASN A 109 13.90 -3.46 -7.44
CA ASN A 109 14.42 -4.38 -6.41
C ASN A 109 15.15 -5.60 -7.01
N GLY A 110 15.43 -5.58 -8.32
CA GLY A 110 16.23 -6.60 -8.98
C GLY A 110 15.44 -7.68 -9.71
N PHE A 111 14.12 -7.52 -9.90
CA PHE A 111 13.35 -8.40 -10.77
C PHE A 111 13.74 -8.15 -12.22
N THR A 112 14.20 -9.20 -12.92
CA THR A 112 14.83 -9.11 -14.24
C THR A 112 13.95 -9.56 -15.40
N ALA A 113 12.90 -10.32 -15.11
CA ALA A 113 12.01 -10.83 -16.14
C ALA A 113 11.13 -9.71 -16.76
N PRO A 114 10.67 -9.88 -18.01
CA PRO A 114 9.81 -8.93 -18.69
C PRO A 114 8.45 -8.79 -17.99
N PHE A 115 7.67 -7.78 -18.40
CA PHE A 115 6.38 -7.50 -17.80
C PHE A 115 5.37 -8.65 -18.00
N SER A 116 5.40 -9.30 -19.17
CA SER A 116 4.55 -10.46 -19.50
C SER A 116 4.77 -11.69 -18.60
N GLU A 117 5.94 -11.82 -17.97
CA GLU A 117 6.19 -12.85 -16.96
C GLU A 117 5.83 -12.39 -15.54
N PHE A 118 5.69 -11.09 -15.34
CA PHE A 118 5.28 -10.52 -14.06
C PHE A 118 3.78 -10.69 -13.80
N THR A 119 2.99 -10.59 -14.87
CA THR A 119 1.54 -10.82 -14.88
C THR A 119 1.13 -11.31 -16.27
N ASP A 120 0.43 -12.42 -16.32
CA ASP A 120 -0.17 -12.98 -17.53
C ASP A 120 -1.61 -13.40 -17.18
N LEU A 121 -2.57 -12.59 -17.59
CA LEU A 121 -3.98 -12.84 -17.29
C LEU A 121 -4.59 -13.90 -18.20
N GLU A 122 -4.00 -14.18 -19.38
CA GLU A 122 -4.49 -15.23 -20.28
C GLU A 122 -4.19 -16.61 -19.68
N LYS A 123 -2.93 -16.82 -19.28
CA LYS A 123 -2.48 -18.07 -18.65
C LYS A 123 -2.74 -18.13 -17.14
N ASN A 124 -3.20 -17.03 -16.56
CA ASN A 124 -3.37 -16.85 -15.11
C ASN A 124 -2.11 -17.18 -14.30
N THR A 125 -0.95 -16.70 -14.80
CA THR A 125 0.38 -16.94 -14.20
C THR A 125 1.08 -15.65 -13.86
N GLY A 126 2.25 -15.77 -13.23
CA GLY A 126 3.07 -14.64 -12.81
C GLY A 126 2.92 -14.33 -11.33
N ARG A 127 3.48 -13.19 -10.94
CA ARG A 127 3.45 -12.74 -9.54
C ARG A 127 2.08 -12.20 -9.12
N PHE A 128 1.37 -11.66 -10.07
CA PHE A 128 0.01 -11.15 -9.91
C PHE A 128 -0.85 -11.78 -11.00
N ASN A 129 -1.84 -12.51 -10.62
CA ASN A 129 -2.79 -13.27 -11.43
C ASN A 129 -4.18 -12.60 -11.38
N ARG A 130 -5.21 -13.23 -11.94
CA ARG A 130 -6.58 -12.69 -11.97
C ARG A 130 -7.11 -12.45 -10.57
N GLU A 131 -6.90 -13.38 -9.62
CA GLU A 131 -7.35 -13.25 -8.23
C GLU A 131 -6.69 -12.05 -7.53
N SER A 132 -5.43 -11.76 -7.86
CA SER A 132 -4.73 -10.58 -7.35
C SER A 132 -5.36 -9.27 -7.84
N LEU A 133 -5.96 -9.29 -9.03
CA LEU A 133 -6.60 -8.15 -9.69
C LEU A 133 -8.12 -8.10 -9.49
N ASP A 134 -8.71 -9.03 -8.79
CA ASP A 134 -10.12 -8.97 -8.36
C ASP A 134 -10.28 -7.96 -7.21
N PHE A 135 -10.44 -6.69 -7.57
CA PHE A 135 -10.57 -5.62 -6.58
C PHE A 135 -11.98 -5.52 -6.03
N TYR A 136 -12.99 -5.77 -6.86
CA TYR A 136 -14.36 -5.80 -6.40
C TYR A 136 -14.61 -6.97 -5.44
N GLY A 137 -14.03 -8.14 -5.70
CA GLY A 137 -14.06 -9.26 -4.76
C GLY A 137 -13.42 -8.91 -3.40
N LYS A 138 -12.38 -8.07 -3.38
CA LYS A 138 -11.81 -7.57 -2.11
C LYS A 138 -12.75 -6.65 -1.35
N ILE A 139 -13.53 -5.81 -2.06
CA ILE A 139 -14.57 -4.97 -1.45
C ILE A 139 -15.65 -5.85 -0.83
N MET A 140 -16.16 -6.83 -1.59
CA MET A 140 -17.21 -7.74 -1.12
C MET A 140 -16.74 -8.58 0.08
N LEU A 141 -15.48 -9.00 0.09
CA LEU A 141 -14.90 -9.67 1.24
C LEU A 141 -14.92 -8.79 2.49
N LEU A 142 -14.59 -7.51 2.36
CA LEU A 142 -14.65 -6.59 3.50
C LEU A 142 -16.11 -6.38 3.97
N GLU A 143 -17.06 -6.22 3.06
CA GLU A 143 -18.49 -6.13 3.41
C GLU A 143 -19.00 -7.38 4.13
N GLN A 144 -18.53 -8.56 3.74
CA GLN A 144 -18.93 -9.82 4.36
C GLN A 144 -18.34 -9.99 5.76
N LEU A 145 -17.12 -9.53 5.98
CA LEU A 145 -16.36 -9.79 7.21
C LEU A 145 -16.62 -8.78 8.33
N TYR A 146 -17.02 -7.57 7.98
CA TYR A 146 -17.17 -6.47 8.94
C TYR A 146 -18.62 -5.97 8.99
N SER A 147 -19.07 -5.58 10.17
CA SER A 147 -20.42 -5.03 10.38
C SER A 147 -20.63 -3.66 9.73
N HIS A 148 -19.53 -2.95 9.49
CA HIS A 148 -19.55 -1.62 8.86
C HIS A 148 -19.12 -1.68 7.40
N ARG A 149 -19.89 -0.97 6.57
CA ARG A 149 -19.58 -0.83 5.14
C ARG A 149 -18.18 -0.23 4.93
N PRO A 150 -17.32 -0.83 4.09
CA PRO A 150 -15.97 -0.33 3.86
C PRO A 150 -15.97 1.02 3.13
N LEU A 151 -15.17 1.97 3.60
CA LEU A 151 -14.85 3.18 2.85
C LEU A 151 -13.90 2.82 1.72
N VAL A 152 -14.37 2.87 0.47
CA VAL A 152 -13.55 2.65 -0.72
C VAL A 152 -13.15 3.99 -1.32
N LEU A 153 -11.84 4.19 -1.54
CA LEU A 153 -11.27 5.43 -2.05
C LEU A 153 -10.46 5.14 -3.31
N ILE A 154 -10.56 6.06 -4.26
CA ILE A 154 -9.86 5.96 -5.54
C ILE A 154 -8.60 6.84 -5.51
N TYR A 155 -7.47 6.29 -5.93
CA TYR A 155 -6.18 7.01 -5.94
C TYR A 155 -6.21 8.28 -6.78
N ASP A 156 -6.96 8.27 -7.87
CA ASP A 156 -7.04 9.41 -8.78
C ASP A 156 -7.75 10.60 -8.14
N ASP A 157 -8.71 10.38 -7.24
CA ASP A 157 -9.38 11.43 -6.47
C ASP A 157 -8.38 12.19 -5.57
N LEU A 158 -7.40 11.47 -5.00
CA LEU A 158 -6.31 12.11 -4.23
C LEU A 158 -5.46 13.04 -5.10
N LEU A 159 -5.31 12.74 -6.39
CA LEU A 159 -4.56 13.56 -7.33
C LEU A 159 -5.37 14.77 -7.81
N GLN A 160 -6.69 14.62 -7.93
CA GLN A 160 -7.61 15.68 -8.35
C GLN A 160 -7.85 16.70 -7.23
N ASP A 161 -8.32 16.24 -6.08
CA ASP A 161 -8.53 17.07 -4.90
C ASP A 161 -8.07 16.35 -3.62
N ARG A 162 -6.85 16.65 -3.24
CA ARG A 162 -6.24 16.08 -2.02
C ARG A 162 -7.07 16.39 -0.78
N TRP A 163 -7.57 17.60 -0.67
CA TRP A 163 -8.23 18.01 0.56
C TRP A 163 -9.59 17.36 0.71
N ALA A 164 -10.40 17.33 -0.34
CA ALA A 164 -11.65 16.58 -0.35
C ALA A 164 -11.43 15.10 -0.03
N PHE A 165 -10.37 14.49 -0.60
CA PHE A 165 -10.01 13.11 -0.32
C PHE A 165 -9.65 12.87 1.15
N LEU A 166 -8.84 13.75 1.77
CA LEU A 166 -8.45 13.64 3.16
C LEU A 166 -9.61 13.95 4.11
N ASP A 167 -10.44 14.92 3.78
CA ASP A 167 -11.64 15.28 4.54
C ASP A 167 -12.63 14.10 4.59
N LYS A 168 -12.78 13.35 3.48
CA LYS A 168 -13.61 12.13 3.43
C LYS A 168 -13.08 11.06 4.39
N ILE A 169 -11.77 10.83 4.45
CA ILE A 169 -11.17 9.88 5.40
C ILE A 169 -11.35 10.35 6.84
N ALA A 170 -11.09 11.63 7.10
CA ALA A 170 -11.20 12.19 8.45
C ALA A 170 -12.63 12.12 8.97
N ALA A 171 -13.62 12.46 8.13
CA ALA A 171 -15.04 12.35 8.46
C ALA A 171 -15.43 10.90 8.77
N TYR A 172 -15.02 9.94 7.94
CA TYR A 172 -15.29 8.52 8.18
C TYR A 172 -14.68 8.01 9.50
N CYS A 173 -13.50 8.52 9.87
CA CYS A 173 -12.80 8.16 11.10
C CYS A 173 -13.25 8.98 12.34
N ASN A 174 -14.24 9.85 12.25
CA ASN A 174 -14.60 10.82 13.29
C ASN A 174 -13.36 11.59 13.81
N ALA A 175 -12.41 11.87 12.93
CA ALA A 175 -11.15 12.53 13.23
C ALA A 175 -11.09 13.93 12.63
N SER A 176 -10.23 14.76 13.18
CA SER A 176 -9.91 16.08 12.63
C SER A 176 -8.41 16.19 12.35
N TYR A 177 -7.99 17.18 11.57
CA TYR A 177 -6.60 17.50 11.31
C TYR A 177 -6.44 18.95 10.87
N ASP A 178 -5.25 19.53 11.08
CA ASP A 178 -4.92 20.86 10.49
C ASP A 178 -4.20 20.63 9.15
N ARG A 179 -4.72 21.27 8.09
CA ARG A 179 -4.13 21.21 6.73
C ARG A 179 -2.68 21.67 6.69
N LYS A 180 -2.28 22.58 7.59
CA LYS A 180 -0.89 23.07 7.70
C LYS A 180 0.10 21.98 8.10
N ASP A 181 -0.36 20.98 8.85
CA ASP A 181 0.47 19.88 9.35
C ASP A 181 0.71 18.81 8.28
N ILE A 182 -0.04 18.84 7.18
CA ILE A 182 0.04 17.87 6.12
C ILE A 182 0.96 18.36 5.00
N PRO A 183 2.10 17.68 4.73
CA PRO A 183 3.01 18.09 3.67
C PRO A 183 2.36 17.94 2.29
N VAL A 184 2.44 18.99 1.49
CA VAL A 184 1.85 19.05 0.13
C VAL A 184 2.65 18.20 -0.86
N LYS A 185 3.96 18.09 -0.69
CA LYS A 185 4.83 17.34 -1.62
C LYS A 185 4.94 15.87 -1.20
N ALA A 186 4.74 14.96 -2.15
CA ALA A 186 5.07 13.55 -1.95
C ALA A 186 6.57 13.41 -1.69
N LYS A 187 6.93 12.74 -0.59
CA LYS A 187 8.32 12.56 -0.14
C LYS A 187 9.16 11.66 -1.07
N HIS A 188 8.52 10.94 -1.98
CA HIS A 188 9.18 9.95 -2.83
C HIS A 188 8.83 10.15 -4.31
N THR A 189 9.81 10.56 -5.09
CA THR A 189 9.76 10.50 -6.55
C THR A 189 10.05 9.10 -7.05
N SER A 190 9.35 8.68 -8.11
CA SER A 190 9.64 7.41 -8.77
C SER A 190 11.00 7.48 -9.49
N TYR A 191 11.73 6.36 -9.48
CA TYR A 191 12.95 6.25 -10.28
C TYR A 191 12.63 6.30 -11.78
N THR A 192 13.55 6.87 -12.55
CA THR A 192 13.43 6.94 -14.02
C THR A 192 13.54 5.56 -14.65
N GLU A 193 13.01 5.38 -15.85
CA GLU A 193 13.15 4.11 -16.57
C GLU A 193 14.60 3.70 -16.77
N LYS A 194 15.48 4.68 -17.04
CA LYS A 194 16.91 4.46 -17.16
C LYS A 194 17.51 3.80 -15.93
N GLN A 195 17.18 4.30 -14.75
CA GLN A 195 17.63 3.75 -13.48
C GLN A 195 17.11 2.33 -13.22
N ILE A 196 15.82 2.11 -13.52
CA ILE A 196 15.19 0.79 -13.36
C ILE A 196 15.81 -0.24 -14.32
N ARG A 197 16.00 0.12 -15.60
CA ARG A 197 16.62 -0.78 -16.59
C ARG A 197 18.06 -1.11 -16.25
N PHE A 198 18.82 -0.14 -15.77
CA PHE A 198 20.18 -0.40 -15.34
C PHE A 198 20.20 -1.37 -14.14
N MET A 199 19.29 -1.19 -13.17
CA MET A 199 19.13 -2.12 -12.07
C MET A 199 18.79 -3.54 -12.57
N GLN A 200 17.85 -3.68 -13.52
CA GLN A 200 17.52 -4.98 -14.11
C GLN A 200 18.73 -5.61 -14.82
N TRP A 201 19.49 -4.80 -15.58
CA TRP A 201 20.66 -5.27 -16.28
C TRP A 201 21.74 -5.79 -15.32
N VAL A 202 22.11 -5.03 -14.31
CA VAL A 202 23.06 -5.45 -13.28
C VAL A 202 22.57 -6.70 -12.55
N SER A 203 21.28 -6.77 -12.25
CA SER A 203 20.68 -7.88 -11.49
C SER A 203 20.67 -9.22 -12.26
N LYS A 204 20.91 -9.22 -13.57
CA LYS A 204 21.11 -10.45 -14.35
C LYS A 204 22.43 -11.15 -14.01
N PHE A 205 23.44 -10.37 -13.64
CA PHE A 205 24.79 -10.87 -13.34
C PHE A 205 25.03 -11.06 -11.84
N ILE A 206 24.29 -10.33 -11.02
CA ILE A 206 24.46 -10.31 -9.57
C ILE A 206 23.14 -10.72 -8.92
N LEU A 207 23.09 -11.94 -8.40
CA LEU A 207 21.94 -12.46 -7.67
C LEU A 207 21.75 -11.69 -6.36
N PHE A 208 20.77 -10.80 -6.33
CA PHE A 208 20.29 -10.18 -5.09
C PHE A 208 19.47 -11.19 -4.27
N LYS A 209 20.12 -12.12 -3.61
CA LYS A 209 19.44 -12.87 -2.55
C LYS A 209 19.15 -11.89 -1.43
N ASN A 210 17.88 -11.71 -1.10
CA ASN A 210 17.54 -11.01 0.14
C ASN A 210 18.12 -11.86 1.28
N PRO A 211 19.05 -11.34 2.08
CA PRO A 211 19.56 -12.09 3.22
C PRO A 211 18.42 -12.38 4.18
N ASN A 212 18.51 -13.53 4.87
CA ASN A 212 17.62 -13.82 5.98
C ASN A 212 17.93 -12.84 7.10
N TYR A 213 17.12 -11.77 7.15
CA TYR A 213 17.30 -10.75 8.17
C TYR A 213 16.93 -11.26 9.55
N SER A 214 17.73 -10.89 10.55
CA SER A 214 17.42 -11.14 11.96
C SER A 214 16.03 -10.63 12.35
N LYS A 215 15.37 -11.31 13.27
CA LYS A 215 14.12 -10.83 13.88
C LYS A 215 14.34 -9.60 14.77
N THR A 216 15.55 -9.41 15.31
CA THR A 216 15.92 -8.29 16.17
C THR A 216 16.05 -7.01 15.35
N GLY A 217 15.31 -5.95 15.72
CA GLY A 217 15.18 -4.71 14.95
C GLY A 217 16.51 -4.02 14.65
N ILE A 218 17.41 -3.94 15.63
CA ILE A 218 18.73 -3.29 15.49
C ILE A 218 19.63 -4.07 14.53
N ILE A 219 19.76 -5.40 14.72
CA ILE A 219 20.58 -6.26 13.86
C ILE A 219 20.04 -6.23 12.43
N LYS A 220 18.73 -6.33 12.27
CA LYS A 220 18.05 -6.20 10.97
C LYS A 220 18.36 -4.87 10.28
N PHE A 221 18.41 -3.77 11.03
CA PHE A 221 18.75 -2.46 10.50
C PHE A 221 20.17 -2.47 9.91
N PHE A 222 21.16 -2.91 10.66
CA PHE A 222 22.56 -2.98 10.19
C PHE A 222 22.74 -3.94 9.00
N GLN A 223 22.07 -5.09 9.01
CA GLN A 223 22.09 -6.03 7.88
C GLN A 223 21.49 -5.46 6.58
N ARG A 224 20.57 -4.49 6.68
CA ARG A 224 19.94 -3.85 5.52
C ARG A 224 20.81 -2.76 4.90
N ILE A 225 21.70 -2.12 5.65
CA ILE A 225 22.52 -1.00 5.18
C ILE A 225 23.37 -1.39 3.96
N PRO A 226 24.17 -2.47 3.95
CA PRO A 226 24.98 -2.83 2.79
C PRO A 226 24.15 -3.07 1.53
N VAL A 227 23.03 -3.78 1.67
CA VAL A 227 22.12 -4.08 0.55
C VAL A 227 21.49 -2.79 0.01
N MET A 228 21.15 -1.88 0.91
CA MET A 228 20.58 -0.59 0.54
C MET A 228 21.62 0.31 -0.17
N LEU A 229 22.81 0.44 0.39
CA LEU A 229 23.91 1.19 -0.22
C LEU A 229 24.25 0.66 -1.61
N TYR A 230 24.37 -0.64 -1.75
CA TYR A 230 24.65 -1.29 -3.02
C TYR A 230 23.56 -1.02 -4.07
N ARG A 231 22.27 -1.17 -3.70
CA ARG A 231 21.15 -0.86 -4.61
C ARG A 231 21.12 0.62 -5.00
N TYR A 232 21.37 1.51 -4.07
CA TYR A 232 21.41 2.93 -4.37
C TYR A 232 22.61 3.29 -5.24
N SER A 233 23.80 2.72 -5.02
CA SER A 233 24.95 2.98 -5.89
C SER A 233 24.63 2.60 -7.35
N ILE A 234 24.01 1.44 -7.61
CA ILE A 234 23.59 1.06 -8.97
C ILE A 234 22.59 2.07 -9.55
N LEU A 235 21.53 2.42 -8.79
CA LEU A 235 20.50 3.35 -9.27
C LEU A 235 21.08 4.74 -9.59
N TYR A 236 22.05 5.21 -8.81
CA TYR A 236 22.66 6.51 -9.03
C TYR A 236 23.74 6.49 -10.10
N THR A 237 24.52 5.41 -10.24
CA THR A 237 25.44 5.21 -11.37
C THR A 237 24.70 5.26 -12.71
N ALA A 238 23.46 4.79 -12.77
CA ALA A 238 22.64 4.90 -13.96
C ALA A 238 22.48 6.35 -14.48
N ILE A 239 22.60 7.36 -13.60
CA ILE A 239 22.44 8.77 -14.01
C ILE A 239 23.54 9.21 -14.97
N ILE A 240 24.76 8.66 -14.81
CA ILE A 240 25.95 9.01 -15.61
C ILE A 240 25.91 8.31 -16.98
N ILE A 241 25.26 7.15 -17.09
CA ILE A 241 25.23 6.35 -18.32
C ILE A 241 24.30 7.01 -19.35
N PRO A 242 24.71 7.10 -20.65
CA PRO A 242 23.85 7.65 -21.70
C PRO A 242 22.53 6.87 -21.85
N LYS A 243 21.39 7.59 -21.94
CA LYS A 243 20.05 6.99 -22.04
C LYS A 243 19.94 6.00 -23.19
N LYS A 244 20.55 6.30 -24.34
CA LYS A 244 20.53 5.46 -25.56
C LYS A 244 21.10 4.04 -25.37
N TRP A 245 21.94 3.82 -24.37
CA TRP A 245 22.52 2.50 -24.11
C TRP A 245 21.61 1.61 -23.25
N LEU A 246 20.73 2.21 -22.46
CA LEU A 246 19.89 1.50 -21.50
C LEU A 246 18.42 1.43 -21.91
N VAL A 247 17.92 2.39 -22.67
CA VAL A 247 16.50 2.52 -22.97
C VAL A 247 16.26 2.27 -24.46
N LYS A 248 15.76 1.08 -24.78
CA LYS A 248 15.40 0.63 -26.15
C LYS A 248 13.87 0.52 -26.33
N GLY A 249 13.11 1.43 -25.76
CA GLY A 249 11.63 1.41 -25.76
C GLY A 249 11.06 1.55 -24.35
N PRO A 250 9.74 1.53 -24.16
CA PRO A 250 9.12 1.63 -22.86
C PRO A 250 9.45 0.45 -21.95
N LEU A 251 9.56 0.67 -20.65
CA LEU A 251 9.82 -0.39 -19.66
C LEU A 251 8.68 -1.41 -19.60
N ILE A 252 7.47 -0.93 -19.82
CA ILE A 252 6.25 -1.72 -19.91
C ILE A 252 5.62 -1.38 -21.24
N PRO A 253 5.39 -2.37 -22.13
CA PRO A 253 4.73 -2.13 -23.40
C PRO A 253 3.31 -1.58 -23.19
N PRO A 254 2.90 -0.48 -23.88
CA PRO A 254 1.56 0.08 -23.72
C PRO A 254 0.44 -0.91 -24.06
N GLU A 255 0.67 -1.79 -25.01
CA GLU A 255 -0.27 -2.85 -25.41
C GLU A 255 -0.55 -3.84 -24.29
N GLU A 256 0.43 -4.16 -23.45
CA GLU A 256 0.22 -5.03 -22.27
C GLU A 256 -0.65 -4.35 -21.21
N LEU A 257 -0.47 -3.05 -21.01
CA LEU A 257 -1.34 -2.28 -20.11
C LEU A 257 -2.77 -2.15 -20.66
N ALA A 258 -2.90 -1.98 -21.99
CA ALA A 258 -4.21 -1.94 -22.64
C ALA A 258 -4.98 -3.26 -22.48
N LYS A 259 -4.31 -4.40 -22.64
CA LYS A 259 -4.90 -5.73 -22.40
C LYS A 259 -5.40 -5.89 -20.96
N ILE A 260 -4.59 -5.47 -19.98
CA ILE A 260 -5.00 -5.54 -18.57
C ILE A 260 -6.22 -4.64 -18.32
N ARG A 261 -6.20 -3.42 -18.85
CA ARG A 261 -7.30 -2.46 -18.72
C ARG A 261 -8.61 -3.04 -19.26
N GLU A 262 -8.56 -3.64 -20.44
CA GLU A 262 -9.74 -4.25 -21.04
C GLU A 262 -10.22 -5.46 -20.23
N ALA A 263 -9.31 -6.35 -19.83
CA ALA A 263 -9.64 -7.55 -19.05
C ALA A 263 -10.21 -7.24 -17.66
N THR A 264 -9.92 -6.06 -17.09
CA THR A 264 -10.35 -5.66 -15.74
C THR A 264 -11.37 -4.52 -15.75
N LYS A 265 -11.92 -4.18 -16.91
CA LYS A 265 -12.83 -3.04 -17.09
C LYS A 265 -14.08 -3.17 -16.23
N GLU A 266 -14.75 -4.30 -16.30
CA GLU A 266 -15.98 -4.57 -15.55
C GLU A 266 -15.74 -4.52 -14.03
N ASP A 267 -14.64 -5.12 -13.55
CA ASP A 267 -14.27 -5.07 -12.15
C ASP A 267 -14.03 -3.62 -11.68
N TRP A 268 -13.33 -2.83 -12.51
CA TRP A 268 -13.08 -1.44 -12.19
C TRP A 268 -14.36 -0.59 -12.14
N GLU A 269 -15.29 -0.79 -13.08
CA GLU A 269 -16.58 -0.09 -13.10
C GLU A 269 -17.39 -0.40 -11.83
N LYS A 270 -17.41 -1.67 -11.38
CA LYS A 270 -18.03 -2.07 -10.09
C LYS A 270 -17.36 -1.38 -8.90
N CYS A 271 -16.02 -1.30 -8.89
CA CYS A 271 -15.29 -0.59 -7.84
C CYS A 271 -15.64 0.91 -7.78
N LEU A 272 -15.70 1.58 -8.94
CA LEU A 272 -16.06 2.99 -9.04
C LEU A 272 -17.50 3.24 -8.57
N HIS A 273 -18.43 2.38 -9.00
CA HIS A 273 -19.82 2.47 -8.57
C HIS A 273 -19.96 2.31 -7.05
N PHE A 274 -19.25 1.35 -6.47
CA PHE A 274 -19.25 1.16 -5.01
C PHE A 274 -18.68 2.38 -4.27
N ALA A 275 -17.56 2.93 -4.75
CA ALA A 275 -16.90 4.08 -4.12
C ALA A 275 -17.74 5.38 -4.20
N ALA A 276 -18.54 5.55 -5.26
CA ALA A 276 -19.40 6.71 -5.46
C ALA A 276 -20.64 6.71 -4.55
N ASN A 277 -21.08 5.54 -4.10
CA ASN A 277 -22.29 5.37 -3.28
C ASN A 277 -22.00 5.32 -1.76
N HIS A 278 -20.88 5.93 -1.33
CA HIS A 278 -20.45 5.95 0.06
C HIS A 278 -20.45 7.34 0.66
#